data_92cce7c4c6da04c7ee4a7c8ea89a5ff3
#
_entry.id   92cce7c4c6da04c7ee4a7c8ea89a5ff3
#
_cell.length_a   1.000
_cell.length_b   1.000
_cell.length_c   1.000
_cell.angle_alpha   90.00
_cell.angle_beta   90.00
_cell.angle_gamma   90.00
#
_symmetry.space_group_name_H-M   'P 1'
#
loop_
_entity.id
_entity.type
_entity.pdbx_description
1 polymer ?
#
loop_
_entity_poly.entity_id
_entity_poly.type
_entity_poly.pdbx_seq_one_letter_code
_entity_poly.pdbx_strand_id
1 'polypeptide(L)'
;MRTEGDLIKINDWLLPFSWIYGSIVRFRNWLFDIGLKKSKSFSIPIISVGNITVGGSGKTPHVEYLIRLLHGKAKIAVLSRGYKRKSHGYILANESTTMPEIGDEPFQMHEKFSDIYVAVDAKRARGIENLQNDEASKDVDVVLLDDAFQHRYVKPGINILLVDYHRLIIYDKMLPAGRLREPLSGKNRADIVIITKCPKDLKPMEFRVLTKAMDLYPFQKLYFTSIDYDTPKGVFEGKQIELDKLQDYHVLLLTGIASPKQMEHDLKPMTKDITNLSFGDHHSFKGKDIDCINDTFESMPEPRIIITTEKDAVRLRETDGLYEKVKSNMYELPIKVSFMLDQQDNFNEKIISYVRKNSRNSILAKRKDDNKSKDSYHSGNRSRTISFRNN
;
A
#
# COMPACT_ATOMS: atom_id res chain seq x y z
N MET A 1 -1.53 -18.71 -18.21
CA MET A 1 -0.19 -19.25 -18.55
C MET A 1 0.85 -18.22 -18.18
N ARG A 2 1.87 -18.55 -17.35
CA ARG A 2 3.00 -17.64 -17.14
C ARG A 2 3.72 -17.48 -18.47
N THR A 3 3.86 -16.25 -18.94
CA THR A 3 4.69 -15.95 -20.10
C THR A 3 6.16 -16.16 -19.75
N GLU A 4 7.01 -16.55 -20.71
CA GLU A 4 8.46 -16.83 -20.50
C GLU A 4 9.24 -15.69 -19.80
N GLY A 5 8.67 -14.47 -19.75
CA GLY A 5 9.25 -13.30 -19.05
C GLY A 5 9.05 -13.29 -17.53
N ASP A 6 8.20 -14.14 -16.97
CA ASP A 6 7.81 -14.14 -15.54
C ASP A 6 8.61 -15.13 -14.68
N LEU A 7 9.63 -15.77 -15.24
CA LEU A 7 10.52 -16.64 -14.49
C LEU A 7 11.31 -15.84 -13.45
N ILE A 8 11.19 -16.25 -12.19
CA ILE A 8 11.98 -15.67 -11.11
C ILE A 8 13.46 -15.97 -11.38
N LYS A 9 14.21 -14.92 -11.75
CA LYS A 9 15.67 -15.05 -11.90
C LYS A 9 16.31 -15.23 -10.53
N ILE A 10 16.87 -16.40 -10.30
CA ILE A 10 17.66 -16.75 -9.12
C ILE A 10 19.12 -16.82 -9.55
N ASN A 11 20.00 -16.17 -8.79
CA ASN A 11 21.44 -16.25 -9.01
C ASN A 11 22.02 -17.38 -8.15
N ASP A 12 22.08 -18.58 -8.71
CA ASP A 12 22.44 -19.80 -7.96
C ASP A 12 23.82 -19.72 -7.31
N TRP A 13 24.79 -19.07 -7.95
CA TRP A 13 26.14 -18.89 -7.39
C TRP A 13 26.15 -18.01 -6.11
N LEU A 14 25.10 -17.21 -5.86
CA LEU A 14 24.91 -16.43 -4.64
C LEU A 14 24.22 -17.19 -3.50
N LEU A 15 23.78 -18.44 -3.72
CA LEU A 15 23.10 -19.25 -2.71
C LEU A 15 23.88 -19.40 -1.39
N PRO A 16 25.22 -19.59 -1.35
CA PRO A 16 25.95 -19.65 -0.08
C PRO A 16 25.79 -18.37 0.75
N PHE A 17 25.83 -17.21 0.11
CA PHE A 17 25.60 -15.92 0.79
C PHE A 17 24.14 -15.77 1.27
N SER A 18 23.19 -16.33 0.52
CA SER A 18 21.78 -16.35 0.93
C SER A 18 21.54 -17.22 2.15
N TRP A 19 22.30 -18.32 2.31
CA TRP A 19 22.23 -19.15 3.52
C TRP A 19 22.75 -18.42 4.75
N ILE A 20 23.87 -17.68 4.63
CA ILE A 20 24.42 -16.86 5.71
C ILE A 20 23.40 -15.76 6.08
N TYR A 21 22.92 -14.98 5.11
CA TYR A 21 21.91 -13.96 5.32
C TYR A 21 20.64 -14.54 5.96
N GLY A 22 20.14 -15.65 5.41
CA GLY A 22 18.97 -16.35 5.91
C GLY A 22 19.14 -16.85 7.35
N SER A 23 20.32 -17.31 7.73
CA SER A 23 20.62 -17.74 9.10
C SER A 23 20.62 -16.58 10.09
N ILE A 24 21.19 -15.45 9.70
CA ILE A 24 21.16 -14.22 10.51
C ILE A 24 19.72 -13.75 10.73
N VAL A 25 18.90 -13.73 9.66
CA VAL A 25 17.50 -13.33 9.75
C VAL A 25 16.68 -14.31 10.58
N ARG A 26 16.88 -15.63 10.43
CA ARG A 26 16.22 -16.65 11.26
C ARG A 26 16.58 -16.50 12.72
N PHE A 27 17.86 -16.30 13.04
CA PHE A 27 18.35 -16.08 14.40
C PHE A 27 17.71 -14.82 15.01
N ARG A 28 17.69 -13.70 14.27
CA ARG A 28 17.00 -12.47 14.70
C ARG A 28 15.52 -12.74 15.00
N ASN A 29 14.83 -13.46 14.12
CA ASN A 29 13.41 -13.76 14.28
C ASN A 29 13.17 -14.69 15.49
N TRP A 30 14.00 -15.68 15.66
CA TRP A 30 13.98 -16.58 16.83
C TRP A 30 14.12 -15.82 18.16
N LEU A 31 14.98 -14.80 18.23
CA LEU A 31 15.09 -13.95 19.43
C LEU A 31 13.78 -13.23 19.79
N PHE A 32 12.95 -12.90 18.81
CA PHE A 32 11.60 -12.37 19.04
C PHE A 32 10.64 -13.50 19.47
N ASP A 33 10.75 -14.67 18.88
CA ASP A 33 9.85 -15.80 19.15
C ASP A 33 10.00 -16.31 20.58
N ILE A 34 11.23 -16.34 21.12
CA ILE A 34 11.51 -16.71 22.52
C ILE A 34 11.37 -15.53 23.51
N GLY A 35 11.00 -14.32 23.04
CA GLY A 35 10.76 -13.15 23.87
C GLY A 35 12.00 -12.40 24.37
N LEU A 36 13.24 -12.77 23.95
CA LEU A 36 14.45 -12.00 24.25
C LEU A 36 14.42 -10.61 23.64
N LYS A 37 13.90 -10.48 22.41
CA LYS A 37 13.55 -9.19 21.82
C LYS A 37 12.05 -8.95 22.02
N LYS A 38 11.71 -7.88 22.74
CA LYS A 38 10.32 -7.56 23.08
C LYS A 38 9.62 -6.84 21.94
N SER A 39 8.38 -7.24 21.64
CA SER A 39 7.44 -6.51 20.80
C SER A 39 6.50 -5.70 21.69
N LYS A 40 6.30 -4.42 21.39
CA LYS A 40 5.40 -3.53 22.13
C LYS A 40 4.00 -3.56 21.52
N SER A 41 2.99 -3.78 22.35
CA SER A 41 1.58 -3.60 22.02
C SER A 41 1.13 -2.20 22.46
N PHE A 42 0.15 -1.64 21.75
CA PHE A 42 -0.40 -0.31 22.02
C PHE A 42 -1.91 -0.40 22.21
N SER A 43 -2.48 0.56 22.92
CA SER A 43 -3.92 0.64 23.16
C SER A 43 -4.70 1.15 21.95
N ILE A 44 -4.03 1.77 20.98
CA ILE A 44 -4.59 2.20 19.71
C ILE A 44 -4.57 1.04 18.71
N PRO A 45 -5.60 0.86 17.88
CA PRO A 45 -5.58 -0.11 16.77
C PRO A 45 -4.43 0.16 15.82
N ILE A 46 -3.68 -0.88 15.49
CA ILE A 46 -2.57 -0.82 14.55
C ILE A 46 -2.79 -1.85 13.45
N ILE A 47 -2.77 -1.39 12.20
CA ILE A 47 -2.80 -2.24 11.01
C ILE A 47 -1.46 -2.09 10.30
N SER A 48 -0.74 -3.20 10.13
CA SER A 48 0.53 -3.22 9.40
C SER A 48 0.33 -3.73 7.99
N VAL A 49 0.82 -3.00 7.02
CA VAL A 49 0.89 -3.41 5.61
C VAL A 49 2.35 -3.55 5.23
N GLY A 50 2.70 -4.68 4.62
CA GLY A 50 4.07 -4.89 4.18
C GLY A 50 4.25 -6.16 3.36
N ASN A 51 5.47 -6.47 3.02
CA ASN A 51 5.84 -7.66 2.25
C ASN A 51 7.12 -8.29 2.80
N ILE A 52 7.49 -9.47 2.33
CA ILE A 52 8.76 -10.13 2.67
C ILE A 52 9.76 -10.16 1.51
N THR A 53 9.49 -9.42 0.42
CA THR A 53 10.35 -9.34 -0.77
C THR A 53 10.91 -7.94 -0.95
N VAL A 54 11.98 -7.81 -1.73
CA VAL A 54 12.41 -6.53 -2.29
C VAL A 54 11.64 -6.28 -3.59
N GLY A 55 11.20 -5.03 -3.80
CA GLY A 55 10.48 -4.59 -4.98
C GLY A 55 9.04 -4.16 -4.71
N GLY A 56 8.38 -3.69 -5.74
CA GLY A 56 7.05 -3.09 -5.68
C GLY A 56 5.93 -4.12 -5.56
N SER A 57 5.57 -4.52 -4.36
CA SER A 57 4.44 -5.43 -4.10
C SER A 57 3.07 -4.74 -3.99
N GLY A 58 2.98 -3.45 -4.34
CA GLY A 58 1.73 -2.70 -4.26
C GLY A 58 1.38 -2.18 -2.85
N LYS A 59 2.37 -1.92 -1.98
CA LYS A 59 2.14 -1.42 -0.62
C LYS A 59 1.35 -0.11 -0.60
N THR A 60 1.86 0.91 -1.27
CA THR A 60 1.24 2.24 -1.30
C THR A 60 -0.23 2.20 -1.73
N PRO A 61 -0.63 1.54 -2.85
CA PRO A 61 -2.03 1.43 -3.22
C PRO A 61 -2.91 0.74 -2.17
N HIS A 62 -2.39 -0.26 -1.44
CA HIS A 62 -3.15 -0.94 -0.40
C HIS A 62 -3.27 -0.11 0.88
N VAL A 63 -2.24 0.68 1.24
CA VAL A 63 -2.34 1.67 2.33
C VAL A 63 -3.35 2.76 1.96
N GLU A 64 -3.31 3.28 0.73
CA GLU A 64 -4.30 4.24 0.23
C GLU A 64 -5.73 3.66 0.23
N TYR A 65 -5.89 2.38 -0.13
CA TYR A 65 -7.18 1.70 -0.02
C TYR A 65 -7.72 1.71 1.42
N LEU A 66 -6.86 1.39 2.40
CA LEU A 66 -7.23 1.43 3.81
C LEU A 66 -7.55 2.84 4.29
N ILE A 67 -6.82 3.86 3.83
CA ILE A 67 -7.13 5.26 4.11
C ILE A 67 -8.53 5.59 3.62
N ARG A 68 -8.84 5.33 2.34
CA ARG A 68 -10.17 5.58 1.78
C ARG A 68 -11.29 4.81 2.48
N LEU A 69 -11.03 3.56 2.88
CA LEU A 69 -11.99 2.72 3.61
C LEU A 69 -12.35 3.29 4.97
N LEU A 70 -11.35 3.87 5.67
CA LEU A 70 -11.50 4.39 7.03
C LEU A 70 -11.79 5.89 7.07
N HIS A 71 -11.64 6.58 5.94
CA HIS A 71 -11.94 8.01 5.80
C HIS A 71 -13.36 8.34 6.28
N GLY A 72 -13.49 9.43 7.04
CA GLY A 72 -14.75 9.85 7.65
C GLY A 72 -15.29 8.92 8.77
N LYS A 73 -14.60 7.81 9.06
CA LYS A 73 -15.01 6.85 10.12
C LYS A 73 -14.06 6.85 11.31
N ALA A 74 -12.80 7.24 11.10
CA ALA A 74 -11.76 7.28 12.14
C ALA A 74 -10.72 8.33 11.78
N LYS A 75 -10.02 8.88 12.79
CA LYS A 75 -8.82 9.70 12.60
C LYS A 75 -7.64 8.79 12.32
N ILE A 76 -7.09 8.88 11.13
CA ILE A 76 -6.08 7.96 10.60
C ILE A 76 -4.70 8.60 10.73
N ALA A 77 -3.73 7.84 11.21
CA ALA A 77 -2.32 8.16 11.03
C ALA A 77 -1.64 7.10 10.18
N VAL A 78 -0.82 7.53 9.24
CA VAL A 78 0.11 6.66 8.50
C VAL A 78 1.50 6.87 9.06
N LEU A 79 2.16 5.78 9.46
CA LEU A 79 3.52 5.81 9.97
C LEU A 79 4.44 4.98 9.07
N SER A 80 5.29 5.64 8.32
CA SER A 80 6.27 5.04 7.42
C SER A 80 7.71 5.16 7.97
N ARG A 81 8.66 4.50 7.31
CA ARG A 81 10.08 4.65 7.60
C ARG A 81 10.67 5.95 7.07
N GLY A 82 10.08 6.48 5.99
CA GLY A 82 10.70 7.53 5.20
C GLY A 82 11.94 7.02 4.47
N TYR A 83 11.75 6.10 3.52
CA TYR A 83 12.85 5.55 2.73
C TYR A 83 13.52 6.67 1.92
N LYS A 84 14.86 6.70 1.91
CA LYS A 84 15.71 7.72 1.26
C LYS A 84 15.49 9.17 1.74
N ARG A 85 14.76 9.43 2.83
CA ARG A 85 14.65 10.77 3.41
C ARG A 85 16.01 11.27 3.90
N LYS A 86 16.20 12.58 3.89
CA LYS A 86 17.42 13.23 4.41
C LYS A 86 17.34 13.50 5.92
N SER A 87 16.14 13.55 6.47
CA SER A 87 15.88 13.83 7.88
C SER A 87 16.11 12.61 8.79
N HIS A 88 16.18 12.83 10.09
CA HIS A 88 16.32 11.79 11.10
C HIS A 88 15.28 11.95 12.21
N GLY A 89 15.01 10.86 12.94
CA GLY A 89 14.08 10.89 14.06
C GLY A 89 12.63 10.81 13.63
N TYR A 90 11.73 11.27 14.50
CA TYR A 90 10.30 11.40 14.25
C TYR A 90 10.01 12.73 13.57
N ILE A 91 9.18 12.71 12.55
CA ILE A 91 8.61 13.91 11.92
C ILE A 91 7.13 13.63 11.68
N LEU A 92 6.27 14.53 12.12
CA LEU A 92 4.87 14.63 11.73
C LEU A 92 4.79 15.64 10.58
N ALA A 93 4.25 15.22 9.45
CA ALA A 93 4.11 16.08 8.28
C ALA A 93 3.09 17.20 8.53
N ASN A 94 3.39 18.37 8.00
CA ASN A 94 2.56 19.57 8.00
C ASN A 94 2.62 20.25 6.62
N GLU A 95 1.92 21.36 6.44
CA GLU A 95 1.83 22.09 5.17
C GLU A 95 3.19 22.54 4.59
N SER A 96 4.21 22.74 5.43
CA SER A 96 5.55 23.13 4.99
C SER A 96 6.50 21.96 4.76
N THR A 97 6.06 20.74 5.00
CA THR A 97 6.90 19.54 4.89
C THR A 97 7.22 19.23 3.44
N THR A 98 8.50 18.95 3.17
CA THR A 98 9.00 18.67 1.83
C THR A 98 9.27 17.17 1.61
N MET A 99 9.27 16.74 0.34
CA MET A 99 9.57 15.35 -0.03
C MET A 99 10.94 14.87 0.50
N PRO A 100 12.06 15.64 0.47
CA PRO A 100 13.33 15.21 1.05
C PRO A 100 13.29 14.97 2.57
N GLU A 101 12.36 15.57 3.30
CA GLU A 101 12.23 15.41 4.75
C GLU A 101 11.54 14.11 5.16
N ILE A 102 10.53 13.68 4.42
CA ILE A 102 9.74 12.50 4.79
C ILE A 102 9.85 11.33 3.80
N GLY A 103 10.36 11.57 2.57
CA GLY A 103 10.49 10.59 1.50
C GLY A 103 9.29 10.54 0.58
N ASP A 104 9.48 9.98 -0.62
CA ASP A 104 8.51 10.00 -1.73
C ASP A 104 7.12 9.48 -1.36
N GLU A 105 7.05 8.26 -0.82
CA GLU A 105 5.77 7.59 -0.56
C GLU A 105 4.95 8.27 0.56
N PRO A 106 5.54 8.64 1.72
CA PRO A 106 4.81 9.43 2.71
C PRO A 106 4.40 10.82 2.21
N PHE A 107 5.24 11.47 1.39
CA PHE A 107 4.92 12.77 0.82
C PHE A 107 3.74 12.69 -0.15
N GLN A 108 3.72 11.69 -1.04
CA GLN A 108 2.58 11.40 -1.91
C GLN A 108 1.28 11.21 -1.12
N MET A 109 1.33 10.45 -0.01
CA MET A 109 0.14 10.25 0.85
C MET A 109 -0.30 11.54 1.53
N HIS A 110 0.64 12.38 1.96
CA HIS A 110 0.37 13.67 2.59
C HIS A 110 -0.31 14.65 1.63
N GLU A 111 0.18 14.76 0.39
CA GLU A 111 -0.45 15.60 -0.63
C GLU A 111 -1.84 15.07 -1.06
N LYS A 112 -1.99 13.76 -1.15
CA LYS A 112 -3.22 13.14 -1.65
C LYS A 112 -4.37 13.13 -0.63
N PHE A 113 -4.05 13.11 0.66
CA PHE A 113 -5.02 13.00 1.75
C PHE A 113 -4.74 14.06 2.81
N SER A 114 -5.46 15.17 2.73
CA SER A 114 -5.26 16.35 3.61
C SER A 114 -5.80 16.16 5.04
N ASP A 115 -6.63 15.14 5.27
CA ASP A 115 -7.35 14.93 6.54
C ASP A 115 -6.79 13.73 7.36
N ILE A 116 -5.59 13.27 7.03
CA ILE A 116 -4.87 12.23 7.78
C ILE A 116 -3.57 12.77 8.36
N TYR A 117 -3.10 12.12 9.41
CA TYR A 117 -1.76 12.35 9.93
C TYR A 117 -0.75 11.48 9.19
N VAL A 118 0.29 12.09 8.62
CA VAL A 118 1.40 11.35 8.01
C VAL A 118 2.64 11.58 8.85
N ALA A 119 3.24 10.51 9.35
CA ALA A 119 4.45 10.58 10.16
C ALA A 119 5.52 9.60 9.68
N VAL A 120 6.77 9.94 9.93
CA VAL A 120 7.91 9.08 9.62
C VAL A 120 8.81 8.89 10.84
N ASP A 121 9.18 7.64 11.09
CA ASP A 121 10.19 7.29 12.08
C ASP A 121 10.77 5.90 11.77
N ALA A 122 12.09 5.74 11.78
CA ALA A 122 12.74 4.43 11.64
C ALA A 122 12.41 3.50 12.82
N LYS A 123 12.18 4.06 14.04
CA LYS A 123 11.75 3.34 15.25
C LYS A 123 10.22 3.44 15.39
N ARG A 124 9.46 2.56 14.72
CA ARG A 124 7.97 2.62 14.69
C ARG A 124 7.32 2.69 16.08
N ALA A 125 7.89 2.01 17.09
CA ALA A 125 7.34 2.08 18.46
C ALA A 125 7.40 3.51 19.01
N ARG A 126 8.52 4.21 18.83
CA ARG A 126 8.66 5.62 19.20
C ARG A 126 7.74 6.51 18.37
N GLY A 127 7.63 6.24 17.06
CA GLY A 127 6.74 6.99 16.20
C GLY A 127 5.28 6.92 16.64
N ILE A 128 4.80 5.74 17.07
CA ILE A 128 3.45 5.58 17.62
C ILE A 128 3.29 6.32 18.94
N GLU A 129 4.29 6.26 19.83
CA GLU A 129 4.29 7.00 21.09
C GLU A 129 4.18 8.51 20.86
N ASN A 130 4.99 9.02 19.92
CA ASN A 130 4.95 10.43 19.57
C ASN A 130 3.60 10.84 18.96
N LEU A 131 3.02 10.05 18.04
CA LEU A 131 1.70 10.30 17.48
C LEU A 131 0.61 10.39 18.56
N GLN A 132 0.70 9.60 19.64
CA GLN A 132 -0.28 9.62 20.73
C GLN A 132 -0.07 10.78 21.73
N ASN A 133 1.14 11.33 21.80
CA ASN A 133 1.52 12.38 22.76
C ASN A 133 1.60 13.76 22.13
N ASP A 134 1.72 13.87 20.80
CA ASP A 134 1.77 15.13 20.08
C ASP A 134 0.40 15.80 20.08
N GLU A 135 0.33 17.07 20.50
CA GLU A 135 -0.90 17.85 20.57
C GLU A 135 -1.65 17.90 19.23
N ALA A 136 -0.93 17.89 18.10
CA ALA A 136 -1.51 17.92 16.75
C ALA A 136 -2.16 16.60 16.33
N SER A 137 -1.73 15.46 16.90
CA SER A 137 -2.18 14.12 16.48
C SER A 137 -2.70 13.21 17.60
N LYS A 138 -2.86 13.75 18.83
CA LYS A 138 -3.32 12.97 20.00
C LYS A 138 -4.72 12.37 19.85
N ASP A 139 -5.54 12.90 18.94
CA ASP A 139 -6.88 12.41 18.63
C ASP A 139 -6.90 11.25 17.61
N VAL A 140 -5.74 10.73 17.24
CA VAL A 140 -5.62 9.59 16.31
C VAL A 140 -6.35 8.36 16.84
N ASP A 141 -7.16 7.75 15.99
CA ASP A 141 -7.98 6.57 16.29
C ASP A 141 -7.36 5.26 15.81
N VAL A 142 -6.56 5.30 14.73
CA VAL A 142 -5.93 4.12 14.12
C VAL A 142 -4.60 4.50 13.47
N VAL A 143 -3.61 3.62 13.61
CA VAL A 143 -2.31 3.77 12.96
C VAL A 143 -2.13 2.71 11.88
N LEU A 144 -1.90 3.15 10.64
CA LEU A 144 -1.50 2.32 9.52
C LEU A 144 0.03 2.33 9.44
N LEU A 145 0.66 1.17 9.59
CA LEU A 145 2.11 1.03 9.45
C LEU A 145 2.45 0.64 8.02
N ASP A 146 3.13 1.51 7.31
CA ASP A 146 3.62 1.25 5.96
C ASP A 146 5.01 0.59 5.99
N ASP A 147 5.18 -0.43 5.13
CA ASP A 147 6.37 -1.29 5.01
C ASP A 147 6.95 -1.75 6.36
N ALA A 148 6.08 -2.26 7.23
CA ALA A 148 6.46 -2.59 8.59
C ALA A 148 6.48 -4.10 8.91
N PHE A 149 6.28 -5.00 7.94
CA PHE A 149 6.19 -6.44 8.18
C PHE A 149 7.45 -7.02 8.85
N GLN A 150 8.65 -6.48 8.54
CA GLN A 150 9.90 -6.85 9.19
C GLN A 150 10.12 -6.17 10.55
N HIS A 151 9.30 -5.15 10.88
CA HIS A 151 9.52 -4.33 12.09
C HIS A 151 8.82 -4.95 13.32
N ARG A 152 9.34 -6.08 13.81
CA ARG A 152 8.77 -6.90 14.89
C ARG A 152 8.78 -6.24 16.28
N TYR A 153 9.34 -5.04 16.44
CA TYR A 153 9.28 -4.27 17.71
C TYR A 153 7.90 -3.71 18.04
N VAL A 154 7.00 -3.64 17.06
CA VAL A 154 5.57 -3.33 17.23
C VAL A 154 4.76 -4.59 16.94
N LYS A 155 3.79 -4.90 17.80
CA LYS A 155 2.82 -5.97 17.58
C LYS A 155 1.54 -5.33 17.03
N PRO A 156 1.27 -5.39 15.71
CA PRO A 156 0.01 -4.92 15.17
C PRO A 156 -1.14 -5.83 15.58
N GLY A 157 -2.35 -5.31 15.54
CA GLY A 157 -3.53 -6.12 15.75
C GLY A 157 -4.07 -6.77 14.48
N ILE A 158 -3.74 -6.18 13.30
CA ILE A 158 -3.88 -6.84 12.00
C ILE A 158 -2.57 -6.66 11.24
N ASN A 159 -2.02 -7.76 10.77
CA ASN A 159 -0.80 -7.80 9.99
C ASN A 159 -1.09 -8.31 8.57
N ILE A 160 -0.99 -7.41 7.57
CA ILE A 160 -1.29 -7.69 6.17
C ILE A 160 0.01 -7.94 5.42
N LEU A 161 0.13 -9.13 4.83
CA LEU A 161 1.24 -9.52 3.96
C LEU A 161 0.82 -9.41 2.50
N LEU A 162 1.50 -8.59 1.73
CA LEU A 162 1.33 -8.46 0.29
C LEU A 162 2.29 -9.37 -0.47
N VAL A 163 1.77 -10.09 -1.45
CA VAL A 163 2.50 -11.03 -2.31
C VAL A 163 2.23 -10.67 -3.77
N ASP A 164 3.24 -10.29 -4.52
CA ASP A 164 3.11 -10.00 -5.94
C ASP A 164 2.81 -11.30 -6.74
N TYR A 165 1.72 -11.29 -7.53
CA TYR A 165 1.32 -12.42 -8.38
C TYR A 165 2.43 -12.85 -9.34
N HIS A 166 3.14 -11.88 -9.93
CA HIS A 166 4.22 -12.15 -10.89
C HIS A 166 5.48 -12.70 -10.21
N ARG A 167 5.58 -12.56 -8.88
CA ARG A 167 6.70 -13.03 -8.08
C ARG A 167 6.26 -13.64 -6.76
N LEU A 168 5.62 -14.80 -6.83
CA LEU A 168 5.15 -15.52 -5.65
C LEU A 168 6.31 -15.89 -4.73
N ILE A 169 6.16 -15.56 -3.44
CA ILE A 169 7.19 -15.78 -2.41
C ILE A 169 7.60 -17.25 -2.25
N ILE A 170 6.72 -18.18 -2.61
CA ILE A 170 6.94 -19.63 -2.51
C ILE A 170 7.98 -20.16 -3.49
N TYR A 171 8.23 -19.43 -4.59
CA TYR A 171 9.22 -19.80 -5.62
C TYR A 171 10.49 -18.97 -5.54
N ASP A 172 10.58 -18.01 -4.60
CA ASP A 172 11.72 -17.11 -4.49
C ASP A 172 12.71 -17.58 -3.42
N LYS A 173 13.91 -17.04 -3.46
CA LYS A 173 15.02 -17.32 -2.54
C LYS A 173 15.37 -16.08 -1.73
N MET A 174 16.08 -16.31 -0.61
CA MET A 174 16.60 -15.22 0.21
C MET A 174 17.62 -14.38 -0.56
N LEU A 175 17.73 -13.10 -0.18
CA LEU A 175 18.80 -12.23 -0.64
C LEU A 175 20.18 -12.86 -0.33
N PRO A 176 21.19 -12.69 -1.18
CA PRO A 176 21.19 -11.99 -2.46
C PRO A 176 20.82 -12.85 -3.67
N ALA A 177 20.65 -14.18 -3.56
CA ALA A 177 20.32 -15.06 -4.68
C ALA A 177 18.92 -14.83 -5.26
N GLY A 178 17.95 -14.54 -4.41
CA GLY A 178 16.59 -14.13 -4.76
C GLY A 178 16.26 -12.75 -4.20
N ARG A 179 14.98 -12.48 -3.94
CA ARG A 179 14.49 -11.19 -3.42
C ARG A 179 13.83 -11.27 -2.04
N LEU A 180 13.82 -12.44 -1.38
CA LEU A 180 13.25 -12.55 -0.04
C LEU A 180 14.12 -11.83 0.99
N ARG A 181 13.53 -10.87 1.71
CA ARG A 181 14.12 -10.18 2.87
C ARG A 181 14.01 -11.01 4.15
N GLU A 182 13.04 -11.93 4.19
CA GLU A 182 12.80 -12.86 5.30
C GLU A 182 12.49 -14.27 4.77
N PRO A 183 12.72 -15.32 5.59
CA PRO A 183 12.33 -16.67 5.23
C PRO A 183 10.84 -16.78 4.93
N LEU A 184 10.45 -17.75 4.09
CA LEU A 184 9.05 -17.99 3.75
C LEU A 184 8.15 -18.19 4.99
N SER A 185 8.69 -18.77 6.07
CA SER A 185 7.99 -18.91 7.36
C SER A 185 7.55 -17.57 7.96
N GLY A 186 8.12 -16.43 7.50
CA GLY A 186 7.65 -15.10 7.87
C GLY A 186 6.18 -14.87 7.56
N LYS A 187 5.62 -15.51 6.52
CA LYS A 187 4.19 -15.45 6.17
C LYS A 187 3.26 -15.87 7.31
N ASN A 188 3.75 -16.73 8.20
CA ASN A 188 2.97 -17.27 9.32
C ASN A 188 2.55 -16.21 10.35
N ARG A 189 3.19 -15.03 10.32
CA ARG A 189 2.82 -13.90 11.20
C ARG A 189 1.69 -13.03 10.64
N ALA A 190 1.30 -13.26 9.39
CA ALA A 190 0.22 -12.50 8.77
C ALA A 190 -1.15 -12.99 9.26
N ASP A 191 -2.06 -12.08 9.52
CA ASP A 191 -3.49 -12.36 9.72
C ASP A 191 -4.23 -12.40 8.38
N ILE A 192 -3.73 -11.58 7.45
CA ILE A 192 -4.27 -11.43 6.10
C ILE A 192 -3.10 -11.54 5.11
N VAL A 193 -3.27 -12.35 4.08
CA VAL A 193 -2.38 -12.40 2.91
C VAL A 193 -3.15 -11.93 1.71
N ILE A 194 -2.56 -11.03 0.95
CA ILE A 194 -3.17 -10.53 -0.30
C ILE A 194 -2.21 -10.82 -1.45
N ILE A 195 -2.66 -11.61 -2.43
CA ILE A 195 -1.95 -11.74 -3.70
C ILE A 195 -2.37 -10.55 -4.56
N THR A 196 -1.40 -9.68 -4.85
CA THR A 196 -1.59 -8.40 -5.52
C THR A 196 -1.26 -8.46 -7.00
N LYS A 197 -1.75 -7.49 -7.77
CA LYS A 197 -1.49 -7.38 -9.22
C LYS A 197 -1.90 -8.63 -10.01
N CYS A 198 -2.97 -9.26 -9.58
CA CYS A 198 -3.54 -10.38 -10.31
C CYS A 198 -4.08 -9.91 -11.66
N PRO A 199 -3.88 -10.67 -12.75
CA PRO A 199 -4.59 -10.46 -14.00
C PRO A 199 -6.11 -10.54 -13.77
N LYS A 200 -6.88 -9.70 -14.47
CA LYS A 200 -8.35 -9.64 -14.31
C LYS A 200 -9.06 -10.90 -14.85
N ASP A 201 -8.41 -11.61 -15.75
CA ASP A 201 -8.91 -12.81 -16.44
C ASP A 201 -8.50 -14.13 -15.78
N LEU A 202 -8.01 -14.10 -14.52
CA LEU A 202 -7.65 -15.29 -13.76
C LEU A 202 -8.83 -16.28 -13.71
N LYS A 203 -8.54 -17.54 -14.05
CA LYS A 203 -9.54 -18.62 -14.06
C LYS A 203 -9.75 -19.21 -12.66
N PRO A 204 -10.93 -19.77 -12.36
CA PRO A 204 -11.22 -20.39 -11.06
C PRO A 204 -10.20 -21.44 -10.61
N MET A 205 -9.62 -22.19 -11.56
CA MET A 205 -8.59 -23.18 -11.27
C MET A 205 -7.29 -22.54 -10.76
N GLU A 206 -6.91 -21.38 -11.31
CA GLU A 206 -5.68 -20.69 -10.91
C GLU A 206 -5.78 -20.16 -9.48
N PHE A 207 -6.95 -19.62 -9.07
CA PHE A 207 -7.18 -19.25 -7.66
C PHE A 207 -7.00 -20.44 -6.71
N ARG A 208 -7.51 -21.62 -7.08
CA ARG A 208 -7.35 -22.85 -6.28
C ARG A 208 -5.88 -23.26 -6.18
N VAL A 209 -5.13 -23.21 -7.28
CA VAL A 209 -3.71 -23.54 -7.32
C VAL A 209 -2.93 -22.57 -6.43
N LEU A 210 -3.18 -21.25 -6.55
CA LEU A 210 -2.52 -20.24 -5.73
C LEU A 210 -2.84 -20.40 -4.24
N THR A 211 -4.10 -20.65 -3.91
CA THR A 211 -4.54 -20.89 -2.52
C THR A 211 -3.82 -22.08 -1.92
N LYS A 212 -3.77 -23.21 -2.64
CA LYS A 212 -3.07 -24.41 -2.19
C LYS A 212 -1.55 -24.18 -2.07
N ALA A 213 -0.97 -23.49 -3.03
CA ALA A 213 0.48 -23.23 -3.07
C ALA A 213 0.92 -22.27 -1.93
N MET A 214 0.07 -21.32 -1.53
CA MET A 214 0.38 -20.44 -0.41
C MET A 214 0.42 -21.16 0.94
N ASP A 215 -0.25 -22.28 1.09
CA ASP A 215 -0.21 -23.14 2.29
C ASP A 215 -0.34 -22.31 3.58
N LEU A 216 -1.50 -21.69 3.77
CA LEU A 216 -1.78 -20.80 4.90
C LEU A 216 -2.45 -21.55 6.04
N TYR A 217 -2.23 -21.07 7.26
CA TYR A 217 -2.95 -21.58 8.44
C TYR A 217 -4.45 -21.21 8.40
N PRO A 218 -5.32 -22.00 9.05
CA PRO A 218 -6.78 -21.76 9.04
C PRO A 218 -7.22 -20.40 9.55
N PHE A 219 -6.45 -19.74 10.41
CA PHE A 219 -6.76 -18.41 10.94
C PHE A 219 -6.42 -17.29 9.95
N GLN A 220 -5.54 -17.54 9.00
CA GLN A 220 -5.11 -16.57 7.98
C GLN A 220 -6.17 -16.46 6.89
N LYS A 221 -6.43 -15.24 6.42
CA LYS A 221 -7.33 -14.98 5.29
C LYS A 221 -6.53 -14.66 4.05
N LEU A 222 -6.91 -15.28 2.94
CA LEU A 222 -6.31 -15.01 1.62
C LEU A 222 -7.28 -14.21 0.78
N TYR A 223 -6.77 -13.12 0.20
CA TYR A 223 -7.48 -12.27 -0.76
C TYR A 223 -6.66 -12.13 -2.04
N PHE A 224 -7.33 -11.76 -3.11
CA PHE A 224 -6.73 -11.49 -4.41
C PHE A 224 -7.13 -10.10 -4.85
N THR A 225 -6.17 -9.32 -5.36
CA THR A 225 -6.43 -7.98 -5.86
C THR A 225 -5.80 -7.76 -7.22
N SER A 226 -6.51 -7.04 -8.08
CA SER A 226 -6.03 -6.48 -9.33
C SER A 226 -5.80 -4.97 -9.19
N ILE A 227 -5.21 -4.38 -10.21
CA ILE A 227 -5.07 -2.93 -10.34
C ILE A 227 -6.08 -2.45 -11.35
N ASP A 228 -6.85 -1.44 -10.96
CA ASP A 228 -7.68 -0.63 -11.86
C ASP A 228 -7.06 0.74 -12.02
N TYR A 229 -7.25 1.35 -13.18
CA TYR A 229 -6.80 2.69 -13.48
C TYR A 229 -7.96 3.67 -13.34
N ASP A 230 -7.66 4.84 -12.79
CA ASP A 230 -8.59 5.96 -12.71
C ASP A 230 -8.33 6.95 -13.85
N THR A 231 -9.15 7.97 -13.94
CA THR A 231 -9.01 9.06 -14.91
C THR A 231 -7.62 9.72 -14.81
N PRO A 232 -6.84 9.74 -15.91
CA PRO A 232 -5.56 10.44 -15.96
C PRO A 232 -5.70 11.93 -15.61
N LYS A 233 -4.80 12.43 -14.76
CA LYS A 233 -4.79 13.82 -14.28
C LYS A 233 -3.55 14.53 -14.75
N GLY A 234 -3.68 15.77 -15.21
CA GLY A 234 -2.55 16.60 -15.58
C GLY A 234 -1.58 16.78 -14.42
N VAL A 235 -0.30 16.54 -14.65
CA VAL A 235 0.75 16.64 -13.62
C VAL A 235 0.97 18.10 -13.21
N PHE A 236 0.94 19.04 -14.14
CA PHE A 236 1.20 20.47 -13.93
C PHE A 236 -0.07 21.31 -14.00
N GLU A 237 -1.06 20.87 -14.76
CA GLU A 237 -2.33 21.56 -14.95
C GLU A 237 -3.47 20.64 -14.52
N GLY A 238 -4.52 21.16 -13.92
CA GLY A 238 -5.66 20.39 -13.40
C GLY A 238 -6.55 19.73 -14.48
N LYS A 239 -6.05 19.55 -15.70
CA LYS A 239 -6.73 18.87 -16.81
C LYS A 239 -6.91 17.39 -16.50
N GLN A 240 -7.96 16.80 -17.07
CA GLN A 240 -8.23 15.36 -17.01
C GLN A 240 -8.54 14.84 -18.41
N ILE A 241 -8.16 13.59 -18.67
CA ILE A 241 -8.51 12.88 -19.90
C ILE A 241 -9.24 11.60 -19.50
N GLU A 242 -10.42 11.37 -20.07
CA GLU A 242 -11.13 10.11 -19.86
C GLU A 242 -10.35 8.93 -20.44
N LEU A 243 -10.38 7.78 -19.75
CA LEU A 243 -9.60 6.60 -20.14
C LEU A 243 -9.92 6.09 -21.55
N ASP A 244 -11.18 6.18 -21.97
CA ASP A 244 -11.63 5.78 -23.29
C ASP A 244 -11.09 6.66 -24.41
N LYS A 245 -10.73 7.91 -24.11
CA LYS A 245 -10.12 8.83 -25.09
C LYS A 245 -8.64 8.56 -25.32
N LEU A 246 -7.98 7.73 -24.51
CA LEU A 246 -6.57 7.39 -24.71
C LEU A 246 -6.33 6.69 -26.06
N GLN A 247 -7.33 6.02 -26.62
CA GLN A 247 -7.27 5.38 -27.94
C GLN A 247 -6.99 6.36 -29.09
N ASP A 248 -7.21 7.66 -28.88
CA ASP A 248 -6.98 8.70 -29.90
C ASP A 248 -5.51 9.19 -29.88
N TYR A 249 -4.74 8.83 -28.84
CA TYR A 249 -3.39 9.38 -28.60
C TYR A 249 -2.27 8.37 -28.80
N HIS A 250 -1.14 8.87 -29.31
CA HIS A 250 0.16 8.24 -29.19
C HIS A 250 0.69 8.51 -27.77
N VAL A 251 0.95 7.45 -27.00
CA VAL A 251 1.30 7.57 -25.58
C VAL A 251 2.78 7.35 -25.37
N LEU A 252 3.48 8.33 -24.77
CA LEU A 252 4.78 8.14 -24.16
C LEU A 252 4.57 7.65 -22.72
N LEU A 253 4.83 6.37 -22.47
CA LEU A 253 4.75 5.79 -21.13
C LEU A 253 6.08 6.04 -20.41
N LEU A 254 6.09 7.05 -19.55
CA LEU A 254 7.25 7.47 -18.74
C LEU A 254 7.17 6.86 -17.34
N THR A 255 8.11 5.97 -17.00
CA THR A 255 8.07 5.26 -15.70
C THR A 255 9.44 5.14 -15.05
N GLY A 256 9.49 5.38 -13.73
CA GLY A 256 10.62 5.12 -12.83
C GLY A 256 10.23 4.18 -11.69
N ILE A 257 9.52 3.08 -12.01
CA ILE A 257 9.02 2.08 -11.06
C ILE A 257 9.65 0.69 -11.30
N ALA A 258 9.61 -0.16 -10.28
CA ALA A 258 10.24 -1.49 -10.31
C ALA A 258 9.66 -2.45 -11.35
N SER A 259 8.42 -2.29 -11.81
CA SER A 259 7.73 -3.20 -12.72
C SER A 259 6.78 -2.46 -13.66
N PRO A 260 7.28 -1.81 -14.73
CA PRO A 260 6.45 -1.05 -15.66
C PRO A 260 5.66 -1.93 -16.65
N LYS A 261 6.08 -3.18 -16.86
CA LYS A 261 5.50 -4.09 -17.88
C LYS A 261 3.99 -4.34 -17.72
N GLN A 262 3.50 -4.40 -16.46
CA GLN A 262 2.06 -4.58 -16.22
C GLN A 262 1.29 -3.37 -16.75
N MET A 263 1.75 -2.17 -16.42
CA MET A 263 1.10 -0.92 -16.86
C MET A 263 1.13 -0.78 -18.39
N GLU A 264 2.24 -1.12 -19.02
CA GLU A 264 2.36 -1.16 -20.48
C GLU A 264 1.35 -2.14 -21.10
N HIS A 265 1.31 -3.38 -20.58
CA HIS A 265 0.39 -4.41 -21.04
C HIS A 265 -1.07 -3.97 -20.93
N ASP A 266 -1.44 -3.36 -19.80
CA ASP A 266 -2.80 -2.95 -19.51
C ASP A 266 -3.23 -1.74 -20.37
N LEU A 267 -2.30 -0.79 -20.64
CA LEU A 267 -2.59 0.39 -21.45
C LEU A 267 -2.58 0.13 -22.96
N LYS A 268 -1.84 -0.88 -23.41
CA LYS A 268 -1.69 -1.16 -24.83
C LYS A 268 -3.02 -1.31 -25.61
N PRO A 269 -4.06 -1.99 -25.09
CA PRO A 269 -5.35 -2.06 -25.77
C PRO A 269 -6.19 -0.77 -25.66
N MET A 270 -5.79 0.19 -24.83
CA MET A 270 -6.51 1.43 -24.55
C MET A 270 -5.93 2.63 -25.31
N THR A 271 -4.81 2.48 -26.00
CA THR A 271 -4.06 3.56 -26.65
C THR A 271 -3.86 3.27 -28.12
N LYS A 272 -3.62 4.29 -28.93
CA LYS A 272 -3.30 4.12 -30.35
C LYS A 272 -1.99 3.37 -30.55
N ASP A 273 -0.96 3.78 -29.83
CA ASP A 273 0.31 3.09 -29.66
C ASP A 273 1.02 3.54 -28.37
N ILE A 274 2.09 2.83 -27.97
CA ILE A 274 2.87 3.15 -26.78
C ILE A 274 4.36 3.18 -27.12
N THR A 275 4.99 4.29 -26.83
CA THR A 275 6.45 4.42 -26.75
C THR A 275 6.86 4.35 -25.29
N ASN A 276 7.80 3.47 -24.93
CA ASN A 276 8.24 3.30 -23.55
C ASN A 276 9.53 4.07 -23.26
N LEU A 277 9.52 4.86 -22.19
CA LEU A 277 10.70 5.49 -21.61
C LEU A 277 10.78 5.10 -20.13
N SER A 278 11.57 4.07 -19.82
CA SER A 278 11.63 3.46 -18.50
C SER A 278 12.96 3.72 -17.81
N PHE A 279 12.90 4.24 -16.59
CA PHE A 279 14.03 4.50 -15.70
C PHE A 279 14.02 3.50 -14.53
N GLY A 280 15.11 3.48 -13.76
CA GLY A 280 15.20 2.63 -12.57
C GLY A 280 14.21 3.04 -11.47
N ASP A 281 13.89 2.11 -10.55
CA ASP A 281 13.02 2.40 -9.41
C ASP A 281 13.62 3.49 -8.51
N HIS A 282 12.81 4.44 -8.10
CA HIS A 282 13.21 5.65 -7.35
C HIS A 282 14.24 6.52 -8.11
N HIS A 283 14.12 6.62 -9.43
CA HIS A 283 14.99 7.45 -10.25
C HIS A 283 14.79 8.94 -9.94
N SER A 284 15.90 9.68 -9.82
CA SER A 284 15.89 11.14 -9.75
C SER A 284 16.18 11.69 -11.16
N PHE A 285 15.20 12.33 -11.75
CA PHE A 285 15.32 12.88 -13.09
C PHE A 285 16.35 14.03 -13.11
N LYS A 286 17.29 13.97 -14.05
CA LYS A 286 18.38 14.96 -14.20
C LYS A 286 18.32 15.56 -15.59
N GLY A 287 19.10 16.60 -15.85
CA GLY A 287 19.09 17.35 -17.12
C GLY A 287 19.10 16.46 -18.36
N LYS A 288 20.00 15.44 -18.41
CA LYS A 288 20.03 14.49 -19.56
C LYS A 288 18.76 13.66 -19.72
N ASP A 289 18.10 13.31 -18.59
CA ASP A 289 16.85 12.57 -18.63
C ASP A 289 15.74 13.49 -19.14
N ILE A 290 15.76 14.76 -18.74
CA ILE A 290 14.81 15.79 -19.18
C ILE A 290 14.96 16.07 -20.67
N ASP A 291 16.19 16.21 -21.17
CA ASP A 291 16.45 16.34 -22.59
C ASP A 291 15.89 15.14 -23.37
N CYS A 292 16.15 13.92 -22.88
CA CYS A 292 15.63 12.69 -23.47
C CYS A 292 14.09 12.64 -23.48
N ILE A 293 13.42 13.08 -22.40
CA ILE A 293 11.95 13.16 -22.34
C ILE A 293 11.42 14.15 -23.36
N ASN A 294 12.01 15.38 -23.43
CA ASN A 294 11.61 16.42 -24.37
C ASN A 294 11.77 15.93 -25.83
N ASP A 295 12.96 15.41 -26.19
CA ASP A 295 13.28 14.96 -27.55
C ASP A 295 12.39 13.78 -27.97
N THR A 296 12.19 12.81 -27.08
CA THR A 296 11.34 11.65 -27.37
C THR A 296 9.91 12.09 -27.61
N PHE A 297 9.37 12.96 -26.74
CA PHE A 297 8.01 13.46 -26.90
C PHE A 297 7.87 14.25 -28.22
N GLU A 298 8.82 15.13 -28.58
CA GLU A 298 8.74 15.91 -29.80
C GLU A 298 8.85 15.07 -31.07
N SER A 299 9.57 13.95 -31.04
CA SER A 299 9.70 13.03 -32.17
C SER A 299 8.45 12.21 -32.47
N MET A 300 7.49 12.10 -31.52
CA MET A 300 6.28 11.32 -31.69
C MET A 300 5.24 12.01 -32.59
N PRO A 301 4.42 11.25 -33.34
CA PRO A 301 3.33 11.84 -34.13
C PRO A 301 2.24 12.45 -33.23
N GLU A 302 1.49 13.40 -33.72
CA GLU A 302 0.34 14.00 -33.05
C GLU A 302 -0.98 13.23 -33.37
N PRO A 303 -1.98 13.22 -32.50
CA PRO A 303 -1.98 13.75 -31.12
C PRO A 303 -1.21 12.84 -30.17
N ARG A 304 -0.39 13.44 -29.29
CA ARG A 304 0.49 12.73 -28.37
C ARG A 304 0.38 13.22 -26.93
N ILE A 305 0.53 12.31 -25.97
CA ILE A 305 0.55 12.62 -24.55
C ILE A 305 1.60 11.79 -23.81
N ILE A 306 1.98 12.23 -22.62
CA ILE A 306 2.81 11.47 -21.69
C ILE A 306 1.90 10.93 -20.59
N ILE A 307 2.00 9.64 -20.35
CA ILE A 307 1.39 8.99 -19.17
C ILE A 307 2.51 8.56 -18.24
N THR A 308 2.42 8.99 -16.97
CA THR A 308 3.37 8.61 -15.92
C THR A 308 2.66 8.09 -14.69
N THR A 309 3.40 7.55 -13.72
CA THR A 309 2.84 7.10 -12.45
C THR A 309 2.67 8.27 -11.48
N GLU A 310 1.73 8.19 -10.50
CA GLU A 310 1.59 9.18 -9.44
C GLU A 310 2.92 9.40 -8.69
N LYS A 311 3.69 8.33 -8.47
CA LYS A 311 5.00 8.38 -7.80
C LYS A 311 6.05 9.18 -8.60
N ASP A 312 6.07 9.00 -9.91
CA ASP A 312 7.01 9.72 -10.78
C ASP A 312 6.55 11.15 -11.04
N ALA A 313 5.23 11.40 -11.09
CA ALA A 313 4.66 12.73 -11.21
C ALA A 313 5.12 13.69 -10.10
N VAL A 314 5.14 13.22 -8.85
CA VAL A 314 5.65 14.00 -7.70
C VAL A 314 7.10 14.45 -7.93
N ARG A 315 7.96 13.57 -8.46
CA ARG A 315 9.36 13.89 -8.76
C ARG A 315 9.52 14.82 -9.94
N LEU A 316 8.69 14.63 -10.98
CA LEU A 316 8.72 15.45 -12.18
C LEU A 316 8.25 16.88 -11.93
N ARG A 317 7.33 17.11 -10.98
CA ARG A 317 6.92 18.45 -10.54
C ARG A 317 8.08 19.29 -9.98
N GLU A 318 9.02 18.65 -9.29
CA GLU A 318 10.19 19.30 -8.70
C GLU A 318 11.38 19.44 -9.69
N THR A 319 11.20 19.05 -10.96
CA THR A 319 12.29 19.02 -11.93
C THR A 319 12.16 20.17 -12.93
N ASP A 320 13.25 20.92 -13.12
CA ASP A 320 13.35 21.99 -14.09
C ASP A 320 13.73 21.48 -15.48
N GLY A 321 13.43 22.27 -16.53
CA GLY A 321 13.88 22.04 -17.90
C GLY A 321 12.92 21.28 -18.81
N LEU A 322 11.76 20.83 -18.33
CA LEU A 322 10.69 20.32 -19.18
C LEU A 322 10.09 21.45 -20.01
N TYR A 323 9.90 21.22 -21.32
CA TYR A 323 9.26 22.19 -22.19
C TYR A 323 7.79 22.38 -21.84
N GLU A 324 7.23 23.57 -22.03
CA GLU A 324 5.83 23.87 -21.71
C GLU A 324 4.86 22.96 -22.48
N LYS A 325 5.17 22.58 -23.72
CA LYS A 325 4.40 21.62 -24.50
C LYS A 325 4.40 20.23 -23.88
N VAL A 326 5.51 19.82 -23.25
CA VAL A 326 5.64 18.54 -22.53
C VAL A 326 4.82 18.59 -21.24
N LYS A 327 4.95 19.64 -20.45
CA LYS A 327 4.20 19.84 -19.21
C LYS A 327 2.69 19.82 -19.42
N SER A 328 2.21 20.55 -20.44
CA SER A 328 0.77 20.66 -20.74
C SER A 328 0.13 19.37 -21.27
N ASN A 329 0.95 18.40 -21.71
CA ASN A 329 0.51 17.10 -22.21
C ASN A 329 0.96 15.92 -21.32
N MET A 330 1.40 16.19 -20.08
CA MET A 330 1.84 15.16 -19.15
C MET A 330 0.74 14.87 -18.12
N TYR A 331 0.39 13.58 -18.00
CA TYR A 331 -0.68 13.10 -17.12
C TYR A 331 -0.16 11.99 -16.21
N GLU A 332 -0.49 12.09 -14.93
CA GLU A 332 -0.35 10.98 -14.00
C GLU A 332 -1.55 10.05 -14.12
N LEU A 333 -1.30 8.75 -14.03
CA LEU A 333 -2.33 7.72 -14.08
C LEU A 333 -2.55 7.16 -12.67
N PRO A 334 -3.61 7.60 -11.97
CA PRO A 334 -3.91 7.07 -10.65
C PRO A 334 -4.34 5.61 -10.72
N ILE A 335 -3.96 4.84 -9.71
CA ILE A 335 -4.32 3.44 -9.60
C ILE A 335 -5.22 3.18 -8.40
N LYS A 336 -6.11 2.20 -8.55
CA LYS A 336 -7.00 1.71 -7.50
C LYS A 336 -6.81 0.21 -7.30
N VAL A 337 -6.92 -0.22 -6.05
CA VAL A 337 -6.97 -1.65 -5.72
C VAL A 337 -8.40 -2.13 -5.87
N SER A 338 -8.60 -3.19 -6.64
CA SER A 338 -9.87 -3.89 -6.81
C SER A 338 -9.76 -5.31 -6.27
N PHE A 339 -10.69 -5.69 -5.38
CA PHE A 339 -10.74 -7.05 -4.84
C PHE A 339 -11.45 -7.98 -5.82
N MET A 340 -10.89 -9.16 -6.02
CA MET A 340 -11.47 -10.20 -6.87
C MET A 340 -12.38 -11.13 -6.06
N LEU A 341 -13.16 -11.96 -6.74
CA LEU A 341 -14.05 -12.97 -6.12
C LEU A 341 -15.10 -12.38 -5.16
N ASP A 342 -15.54 -11.15 -5.38
CA ASP A 342 -16.52 -10.43 -4.55
C ASP A 342 -16.14 -10.39 -3.06
N GLN A 343 -14.83 -10.41 -2.76
CA GLN A 343 -14.33 -10.48 -1.40
C GLN A 343 -14.15 -9.11 -0.74
N GLN A 344 -14.41 -8.02 -1.44
CA GLN A 344 -14.19 -6.65 -0.97
C GLN A 344 -14.94 -6.37 0.34
N ASP A 345 -16.23 -6.72 0.39
CA ASP A 345 -17.05 -6.44 1.57
C ASP A 345 -16.59 -7.22 2.79
N ASN A 346 -16.20 -8.48 2.61
CA ASN A 346 -15.66 -9.31 3.68
C ASN A 346 -14.34 -8.72 4.26
N PHE A 347 -13.46 -8.25 3.36
CA PHE A 347 -12.23 -7.56 3.78
C PHE A 347 -12.55 -6.26 4.52
N ASN A 348 -13.42 -5.43 3.95
CA ASN A 348 -13.82 -4.13 4.50
C ASN A 348 -14.45 -4.29 5.89
N GLU A 349 -15.37 -5.22 6.06
CA GLU A 349 -16.02 -5.49 7.33
C GLU A 349 -15.00 -5.94 8.40
N LYS A 350 -14.05 -6.79 8.04
CA LYS A 350 -13.00 -7.24 8.95
C LYS A 350 -12.16 -6.06 9.45
N ILE A 351 -11.73 -5.17 8.56
CA ILE A 351 -10.93 -3.98 8.92
C ILE A 351 -11.75 -3.01 9.77
N ILE A 352 -12.96 -2.66 9.33
CA ILE A 352 -13.84 -1.72 10.05
C ILE A 352 -14.21 -2.28 11.43
N SER A 353 -14.56 -3.56 11.52
CA SER A 353 -14.90 -4.20 12.78
C SER A 353 -13.72 -4.21 13.75
N TYR A 354 -12.50 -4.46 13.27
CA TYR A 354 -11.30 -4.38 14.10
C TYR A 354 -11.08 -2.96 14.65
N VAL A 355 -11.12 -1.94 13.81
CA VAL A 355 -10.95 -0.54 14.23
C VAL A 355 -12.05 -0.15 15.21
N ARG A 356 -13.33 -0.44 14.92
CA ARG A 356 -14.47 -0.13 15.79
C ARG A 356 -14.38 -0.78 17.17
N LYS A 357 -13.90 -2.04 17.26
CA LYS A 357 -13.77 -2.75 18.54
C LYS A 357 -12.64 -2.22 19.41
N ASN A 358 -11.60 -1.67 18.83
CA ASN A 358 -10.36 -1.34 19.52
C ASN A 358 -10.09 0.17 19.62
N SER A 359 -10.79 1.03 18.86
CA SER A 359 -10.66 2.48 18.97
C SER A 359 -11.54 3.02 20.11
N ARG A 360 -10.96 3.88 20.94
CA ARG A 360 -11.63 4.51 22.08
C ARG A 360 -12.41 5.77 21.67
N ASN A 361 -11.92 6.51 20.67
CA ASN A 361 -12.40 7.83 20.28
C ASN A 361 -13.03 7.89 18.90
N SER A 362 -13.11 6.78 18.16
CA SER A 362 -13.58 6.78 16.78
C SER A 362 -15.08 7.10 16.67
N ILE A 363 -15.48 7.69 15.56
CA ILE A 363 -16.89 7.90 15.20
C ILE A 363 -17.67 6.57 15.21
N LEU A 364 -16.98 5.47 14.89
CA LEU A 364 -17.53 4.11 14.94
C LEU A 364 -17.82 3.64 16.39
N ALA A 365 -16.97 4.00 17.36
CA ALA A 365 -17.20 3.71 18.77
C ALA A 365 -18.36 4.53 19.32
N LYS A 366 -18.42 5.83 19.02
CA LYS A 366 -19.54 6.72 19.44
C LYS A 366 -20.90 6.23 18.95
N ARG A 367 -21.02 5.81 17.68
CA ARG A 367 -22.28 5.23 17.15
C ARG A 367 -22.72 3.97 17.87
N LYS A 368 -21.79 3.18 18.44
CA LYS A 368 -22.11 1.97 19.20
C LYS A 368 -22.73 2.33 20.57
N ASP A 369 -22.24 3.39 21.20
CA ASP A 369 -22.77 3.84 22.49
C ASP A 369 -24.15 4.51 22.30
N ASP A 370 -24.35 5.27 21.23
CA ASP A 370 -25.66 5.85 20.88
C ASP A 370 -26.71 4.78 20.59
N ASN A 371 -26.34 3.66 19.94
CA ASN A 371 -27.26 2.56 19.72
C ASN A 371 -27.57 1.78 21.02
N LYS A 372 -26.58 1.61 21.92
CA LYS A 372 -26.85 1.00 23.23
C LYS A 372 -27.76 1.84 24.09
N SER A 373 -27.65 3.17 24.06
CA SER A 373 -28.52 4.08 24.79
C SER A 373 -29.96 4.03 24.27
N LYS A 374 -30.17 3.87 22.96
CA LYS A 374 -31.52 3.72 22.36
C LYS A 374 -32.18 2.41 22.72
N ASP A 375 -31.43 1.28 22.77
CA ASP A 375 -31.97 -0.01 23.18
C ASP A 375 -32.31 -0.08 24.66
N SER A 376 -31.62 0.69 25.53
CA SER A 376 -31.93 0.77 26.94
C SER A 376 -33.20 1.55 27.27
N TYR A 377 -33.61 2.51 26.40
CA TYR A 377 -34.87 3.25 26.54
C TYR A 377 -36.09 2.47 26.08
N HIS A 378 -35.94 1.40 25.30
CA HIS A 378 -37.06 0.54 24.88
C HIS A 378 -37.35 -0.66 25.76
N SER A 379 -36.48 -0.99 26.72
CA SER A 379 -36.70 -2.10 27.66
C SER A 379 -37.35 -1.70 29.00
N GLY A 380 -37.68 -0.43 29.21
CA GLY A 380 -38.13 0.17 30.47
C GLY A 380 -39.64 0.27 30.66
N ASN A 381 -40.48 -0.47 29.93
CA ASN A 381 -41.94 -0.39 30.16
C ASN A 381 -42.67 -1.70 29.93
N ARG A 382 -42.57 -2.67 30.85
CA ARG A 382 -43.55 -3.72 31.09
C ARG A 382 -43.22 -4.51 32.36
N SER A 383 -43.58 -3.97 33.54
CA SER A 383 -43.88 -4.80 34.71
C SER A 383 -45.27 -4.37 35.21
N ARG A 384 -46.33 -4.95 34.67
CA ARG A 384 -47.63 -4.98 35.33
C ARG A 384 -47.67 -6.22 36.27
N THR A 385 -47.53 -5.95 37.52
CA THR A 385 -47.79 -6.90 38.63
C THR A 385 -49.27 -7.24 38.60
N ILE A 386 -49.59 -8.52 38.35
CA ILE A 386 -50.94 -9.07 38.60
C ILE A 386 -50.85 -9.78 39.95
N SER A 387 -51.52 -9.24 40.97
CA SER A 387 -51.73 -9.87 42.24
C SER A 387 -52.90 -10.84 42.11
N PHE A 388 -52.70 -12.12 42.37
CA PHE A 388 -53.76 -13.06 42.61
C PHE A 388 -54.08 -13.06 44.12
N ARG A 389 -55.33 -12.67 44.44
CA ARG A 389 -55.95 -12.97 45.74
C ARG A 389 -56.60 -14.35 45.69
N ASN A 390 -56.31 -15.10 46.70
CA ASN A 390 -56.99 -16.38 47.05
C ASN A 390 -58.49 -16.11 47.30
N ASN A 391 -59.29 -17.03 46.81
CA ASN A 391 -60.35 -17.75 47.49
C ASN A 391 -60.45 -19.16 46.91
#